data_b278f2aec9bf4c7d8f6e91b7f92d72a4
#
_entry.id   b278f2aec9bf4c7d8f6e91b7f92d72a4
#
_cell.length_a   1.000
_cell.length_b   1.000
_cell.length_c   1.000
_cell.angle_alpha   90.00
_cell.angle_beta   90.00
_cell.angle_gamma   90.00
#
_symmetry.space_group_name_H-M   'P 1'
#
loop_
_entity.id
_entity.type
_entity.pdbx_description
1 polymer ?
#
loop_
_entity_poly.entity_id
_entity_poly.type
_entity_poly.pdbx_seq_one_letter_code
_entity_poly.pdbx_strand_id
1 'polypeptide(L)'
;MTQLLERAGTGSTVLHATSRPWASALFQGRRHIIVLALEGVDASTRADRFADGIEEAQWNLNRHFVADITIDDQRPTDNGVQIELAALTIEDW
;
A
#
# COMPACT_ATOMS: atom_id res chain seq x y z
N MET A 1 -1.39 8.15 0.31
CA MET A 1 -2.51 7.34 0.84
C MET A 1 -3.75 7.33 -0.04
N THR A 2 -4.13 8.48 -0.59
CA THR A 2 -5.32 8.59 -1.44
C THR A 2 -5.32 7.57 -2.58
N GLN A 3 -4.21 7.42 -3.27
CA GLN A 3 -4.10 6.48 -4.40
C GLN A 3 -4.25 5.02 -3.97
N LEU A 4 -3.72 4.66 -2.79
CA LEU A 4 -3.92 3.31 -2.25
C LEU A 4 -5.39 3.06 -1.94
N LEU A 5 -6.07 4.02 -1.30
CA LEU A 5 -7.49 3.89 -0.98
C LEU A 5 -8.36 3.86 -2.23
N GLU A 6 -8.02 4.63 -3.25
CA GLU A 6 -8.71 4.57 -4.54
C GLU A 6 -8.58 3.20 -5.19
N ARG A 7 -7.40 2.61 -5.15
CA ARG A 7 -7.18 1.26 -5.69
C ARG A 7 -7.94 0.20 -4.90
N ALA A 8 -8.03 0.36 -3.58
CA ALA A 8 -8.76 -0.58 -2.71
C ALA A 8 -10.29 -0.45 -2.84
N GLY A 9 -10.78 0.71 -3.26
CA GLY A 9 -12.21 0.95 -3.48
C GLY A 9 -12.93 1.49 -2.25
N THR A 10 -14.24 1.70 -2.39
CA THR A 10 -15.10 2.16 -1.29
C THR A 10 -15.12 1.15 -0.14
N GLY A 11 -15.27 1.64 1.09
CA GLY A 11 -15.25 0.79 2.27
C GLY A 11 -13.85 0.44 2.74
N SER A 12 -12.82 1.08 2.20
CA SER A 12 -11.43 0.88 2.63
C SER A 12 -10.98 2.02 3.54
N THR A 13 -10.18 1.68 4.56
CA THR A 13 -9.59 2.65 5.48
C THR A 13 -8.17 2.26 5.80
N VAL A 14 -7.36 3.25 6.17
CA VAL A 14 -6.02 3.01 6.70
C VAL A 14 -6.14 2.82 8.21
N LEU A 15 -5.80 1.62 8.69
CA LEU A 15 -5.80 1.33 10.12
C LEU A 15 -4.51 1.82 10.78
N HIS A 16 -3.40 1.70 10.07
CA HIS A 16 -2.09 2.02 10.61
C HIS A 16 -1.15 2.32 9.45
N ALA A 17 -0.29 3.31 9.66
CA ALA A 17 0.76 3.62 8.69
C ALA A 17 1.96 4.17 9.43
N THR A 18 3.14 3.59 9.15
CA THR A 18 4.41 4.09 9.66
C THR A 18 5.37 4.29 8.51
N SER A 19 6.31 5.21 8.67
CA SER A 19 7.37 5.37 7.70
C SER A 19 8.67 5.67 8.42
N ARG A 20 9.78 5.25 7.82
CA ARG A 20 11.13 5.48 8.33
C ARG A 20 12.02 6.01 7.22
N PRO A 21 12.91 6.95 7.52
CA PRO A 21 13.91 7.37 6.55
C PRO A 21 14.76 6.19 6.10
N TRP A 22 15.11 6.19 4.83
CA TRP A 22 16.02 5.21 4.27
C TRP A 22 17.01 5.94 3.36
N ALA A 23 18.27 5.53 3.41
CA ALA A 23 19.29 6.12 2.57
C ALA A 23 20.33 5.09 2.17
N SER A 24 20.84 5.25 0.95
CA SER A 24 22.02 4.57 0.45
C SER A 24 23.02 5.60 -0.02
N ALA A 25 24.14 5.15 -0.60
CA ALA A 25 25.17 6.06 -1.10
C ALA A 25 24.65 7.01 -2.19
N LEU A 26 23.64 6.59 -2.97
CA LEU A 26 23.15 7.31 -4.14
C LEU A 26 21.72 7.82 -4.01
N PHE A 27 20.92 7.27 -3.08
CA PHE A 27 19.50 7.55 -2.99
C PHE A 27 19.05 7.82 -1.57
N GLN A 28 18.02 8.62 -1.45
CA GLN A 28 17.30 8.84 -0.20
C GLN A 28 15.81 8.56 -0.43
N GLY A 29 15.16 8.06 0.59
CA GLY A 29 13.75 7.75 0.49
C GLY A 29 13.15 7.38 1.84
N ARG A 30 12.03 6.68 1.80
CA ARG A 30 11.32 6.22 2.99
C ARG A 30 10.80 4.82 2.79
N ARG A 31 10.85 4.07 3.87
CA ARG A 31 10.25 2.73 3.94
C ARG A 31 8.93 2.86 4.69
N HIS A 32 7.86 2.35 4.09
CA HIS A 32 6.50 2.47 4.62
C HIS A 32 5.94 1.10 4.96
N ILE A 33 5.26 1.02 6.11
CA ILE A 33 4.42 -0.14 6.47
C ILE A 33 3.01 0.39 6.62
N ILE A 34 2.06 -0.19 5.90
CA ILE A 34 0.69 0.28 5.83
C ILE A 34 -0.25 -0.90 6.06
N VAL A 35 -1.23 -0.71 6.94
CA VAL A 35 -2.28 -1.69 7.18
C VAL A 35 -3.61 -1.07 6.74
N LEU A 36 -4.27 -1.73 5.79
CA LEU A 36 -5.57 -1.32 5.26
C LEU A 36 -6.65 -2.28 5.73
N ALA A 37 -7.85 -1.77 5.95
CA ALA A 37 -9.05 -2.57 6.14
C ALA A 37 -9.98 -2.35 4.96
N LEU A 38 -10.44 -3.45 4.35
CA LEU A 38 -11.48 -3.45 3.33
C LEU A 38 -12.71 -4.10 3.93
N GLU A 39 -13.82 -3.37 3.97
CA GLU A 39 -15.07 -3.84 4.57
C GLU A 39 -16.13 -4.07 3.52
N GLY A 40 -17.09 -4.95 3.83
CA GLY A 40 -18.21 -5.26 2.98
C GLY A 40 -18.20 -6.70 2.48
N VAL A 41 -19.32 -7.10 1.85
CA VAL A 41 -19.51 -8.47 1.39
C VAL A 41 -18.56 -8.87 0.26
N ASP A 42 -18.04 -7.90 -0.49
CA ASP A 42 -17.12 -8.10 -1.60
C ASP A 42 -15.66 -7.82 -1.22
N ALA A 43 -15.36 -7.66 0.07
CA ALA A 43 -14.03 -7.29 0.54
C ALA A 43 -12.95 -8.26 0.08
N SER A 44 -13.22 -9.56 0.11
CA SER A 44 -12.26 -10.59 -0.31
C SER A 44 -11.91 -10.44 -1.79
N THR A 45 -12.91 -10.24 -2.64
CA THR A 45 -12.70 -10.03 -4.08
C THR A 45 -11.92 -8.74 -4.33
N ARG A 46 -12.26 -7.67 -3.62
CA ARG A 46 -11.56 -6.40 -3.76
C ARG A 46 -10.12 -6.48 -3.27
N ALA A 47 -9.88 -7.23 -2.20
CA ALA A 47 -8.53 -7.45 -1.69
C ALA A 47 -7.66 -8.19 -2.71
N ASP A 48 -8.21 -9.22 -3.35
CA ASP A 48 -7.49 -9.96 -4.39
C ASP A 48 -7.17 -9.06 -5.58
N ARG A 49 -8.11 -8.22 -6.00
CA ARG A 49 -7.88 -7.26 -7.09
C ARG A 49 -6.86 -6.19 -6.71
N PHE A 50 -6.90 -5.73 -5.46
CA PHE A 50 -5.94 -4.75 -4.95
C PHE A 50 -4.52 -5.33 -5.01
N ALA A 51 -4.34 -6.56 -4.55
CA ALA A 51 -3.04 -7.21 -4.50
C ALA A 51 -2.53 -7.61 -5.88
N ASP A 52 -3.44 -7.95 -6.81
CA ASP A 52 -3.08 -8.39 -8.15
C ASP A 52 -2.42 -7.24 -8.92
N GLY A 53 -1.18 -7.45 -9.33
CA GLY A 53 -0.44 -6.47 -10.11
C GLY A 53 0.01 -5.24 -9.32
N ILE A 54 -0.08 -5.24 -7.99
CA ILE A 54 0.29 -4.06 -7.20
C ILE A 54 1.77 -3.69 -7.39
N GLU A 55 2.63 -4.67 -7.61
CA GLU A 55 4.06 -4.45 -7.82
C GLU A 55 4.34 -3.71 -9.13
N GLU A 56 3.42 -3.81 -10.09
CA GLU A 56 3.52 -3.17 -11.40
C GLU A 56 2.68 -1.90 -11.50
N ALA A 57 1.91 -1.58 -10.48
CA ALA A 57 1.04 -0.41 -10.47
C ALA A 57 1.86 0.88 -10.54
N GLN A 58 1.32 1.86 -11.26
CA GLN A 58 1.93 3.17 -11.35
C GLN A 58 1.33 4.11 -10.33
N TRP A 59 2.18 4.88 -9.66
CA TRP A 59 1.79 5.81 -8.61
C TRP A 59 2.25 7.21 -8.96
N ASN A 60 1.38 8.17 -8.75
CA ASN A 60 1.63 9.57 -9.08
C ASN A 60 2.07 10.30 -7.81
N LEU A 61 3.36 10.32 -7.56
CA LEU A 61 3.95 10.93 -6.36
C LEU A 61 4.77 12.15 -6.75
N ASN A 62 4.68 13.21 -5.93
CA ASN A 62 5.45 14.43 -6.15
C ASN A 62 6.88 14.22 -5.66
N ARG A 63 7.86 14.28 -6.58
CA ARG A 63 9.29 14.14 -6.30
C ARG A 63 9.71 12.82 -5.67
N HIS A 64 8.86 11.80 -5.79
CA HIS A 64 9.16 10.47 -5.32
C HIS A 64 8.67 9.46 -6.33
N PHE A 65 9.28 8.29 -6.35
CA PHE A 65 8.73 7.15 -7.06
C PHE A 65 8.71 5.93 -6.15
N VAL A 66 7.82 4.99 -6.43
CA VAL A 66 7.74 3.73 -5.70
C VAL A 66 8.74 2.77 -6.32
N ALA A 67 9.80 2.47 -5.57
CA ALA A 67 10.84 1.55 -6.02
C ALA A 67 10.45 0.09 -5.78
N ASP A 68 9.67 -0.16 -4.73
CA ASP A 68 9.22 -1.51 -4.37
C ASP A 68 7.93 -1.39 -3.59
N ILE A 69 7.03 -2.35 -3.78
CA ILE A 69 5.80 -2.49 -3.01
C ILE A 69 5.42 -3.96 -2.96
N THR A 70 5.16 -4.48 -1.77
CA THR A 70 4.81 -5.88 -1.57
C THR A 70 3.65 -6.01 -0.60
N ILE A 71 2.84 -7.05 -0.80
CA ILE A 71 1.81 -7.44 0.16
C ILE A 71 2.45 -8.46 1.12
N ASP A 72 2.56 -8.08 2.38
CA ASP A 72 3.19 -8.93 3.39
C ASP A 72 2.18 -9.87 4.05
N ASP A 73 0.91 -9.45 4.16
CA ASP A 73 -0.13 -10.26 4.78
C ASP A 73 -1.50 -9.83 4.25
N GLN A 74 -2.40 -10.80 4.15
CA GLN A 74 -3.79 -10.58 3.77
C GLN A 74 -4.62 -11.57 4.57
N ARG A 75 -5.45 -11.08 5.48
CA ARG A 75 -6.22 -11.94 6.38
C ARG A 75 -7.67 -11.54 6.44
N PRO A 76 -8.60 -12.50 6.57
CA PRO A 76 -10.00 -12.19 6.79
C PRO A 76 -10.21 -11.62 8.20
N THR A 77 -11.20 -10.74 8.30
CA THR A 77 -11.68 -10.20 9.57
C THR A 77 -13.19 -10.40 9.65
N ASP A 78 -13.78 -10.05 10.78
CA ASP A 78 -15.24 -10.20 10.98
C ASP A 78 -16.05 -9.42 9.94
N ASN A 79 -15.52 -8.28 9.47
CA ASN A 79 -16.25 -7.37 8.58
C ASN A 79 -15.66 -7.30 7.17
N GLY A 80 -14.58 -8.03 6.88
CA GLY A 80 -13.94 -7.94 5.58
C GLY A 80 -12.55 -8.56 5.55
N VAL A 81 -11.57 -7.81 5.04
CA VAL A 81 -10.20 -8.26 4.88
C VAL A 81 -9.24 -7.16 5.34
N GLN A 82 -8.18 -7.56 6.01
CA GLN A 82 -7.08 -6.67 6.40
C GLN A 82 -5.86 -6.99 5.55
N ILE A 83 -5.24 -5.96 4.99
CA ILE A 83 -4.04 -6.09 4.15
C ILE A 83 -2.91 -5.31 4.81
N GLU A 84 -1.76 -5.99 5.00
CA GLU A 84 -0.52 -5.33 5.38
C GLU A 84 0.41 -5.28 4.17
N LEU A 85 0.92 -4.11 3.88
CA LEU A 85 1.85 -3.93 2.77
C LEU A 85 3.07 -3.12 3.19
N ALA A 86 4.15 -3.32 2.48
CA ALA A 86 5.38 -2.55 2.62
C ALA A 86 5.72 -1.89 1.30
N ALA A 87 6.18 -0.66 1.35
CA ALA A 87 6.59 0.07 0.17
C ALA A 87 7.89 0.82 0.43
N LEU A 88 8.69 0.98 -0.61
CA LEU A 88 9.88 1.80 -0.61
C LEU A 88 9.68 2.92 -1.62
N THR A 89 9.69 4.15 -1.16
CA THR A 89 9.68 5.33 -2.02
C THR A 89 11.07 5.95 -2.05
N ILE A 90 11.46 6.44 -3.21
CA ILE A 90 12.77 7.06 -3.44
C ILE A 90 12.52 8.50 -3.89
N GLU A 91 13.30 9.43 -3.35
CA GLU A 91 13.26 10.82 -3.82
C GLU A 91 13.80 10.91 -5.23
N ASP A 92 13.05 11.58 -6.08
CA ASP A 92 13.43 11.85 -7.46
C ASP A 92 13.85 13.32 -7.56
N TRP A 93 15.11 13.54 -7.93
CA TRP A 93 15.72 14.89 -8.00
C TRP A 93 15.42 15.58 -9.31
#